data_a344b79276365f7b5d74e84cd1ed676b
#
_entry.id   a344b79276365f7b5d74e84cd1ed676b
#
_cell.length_a   1.000
_cell.length_b   1.000
_cell.length_c   1.000
_cell.angle_alpha   90.00
_cell.angle_beta   90.00
_cell.angle_gamma   90.00
#
_symmetry.space_group_name_H-M   'P 1'
#
loop_
_entity.id
_entity.type
_entity.pdbx_description
1 polymer ?
#
loop_
_entity_poly.entity_id
_entity_poly.type
_entity_poly.pdbx_seq_one_letter_code
_entity_poly.pdbx_strand_id
1 'polypeptide(L)'
;DFIYPEHLAAAVKVLTAKGCAVDFPMGQSCCGLPVQMMGERKASEDVAKNNLNAFDSAGYDYIITLCASCASHLKHAYPRVLRNYPDLAAKVQQFTQKVTDFSSFARNVLGFSEGDFNKSGEGVCYHAPCHLCRGMGITEEPRALIDMAANYKQANEEDVCCGFGGSYSVKFPEVASQVLEKKLTNLEATGASTLV
;
A
#
# COMPACT_ATOMS: atom_id res chain seq x y z
N ASP A 1 -0.91 -9.73 -5.14
CA ASP A 1 -1.92 -10.36 -6.02
C ASP A 1 -1.64 -11.83 -6.29
N PHE A 2 -0.37 -12.23 -6.47
CA PHE A 2 -0.04 -13.65 -6.66
C PHE A 2 -0.02 -14.46 -5.37
N ILE A 3 0.33 -13.83 -4.24
CA ILE A 3 0.45 -14.50 -2.94
C ILE A 3 -0.92 -14.54 -2.25
N TYR A 4 -1.69 -13.44 -2.34
CA TYR A 4 -2.99 -13.29 -1.71
C TYR A 4 -4.02 -12.79 -2.75
N PRO A 5 -4.44 -13.61 -3.72
CA PRO A 5 -5.36 -13.21 -4.79
C PRO A 5 -6.74 -12.81 -4.25
N GLU A 6 -7.13 -13.37 -3.11
CA GLU A 6 -8.39 -13.04 -2.43
C GLU A 6 -8.46 -11.58 -1.97
N HIS A 7 -7.35 -10.95 -1.61
CA HIS A 7 -7.32 -9.53 -1.24
C HIS A 7 -7.65 -8.64 -2.44
N LEU A 8 -7.09 -8.96 -3.61
CA LEU A 8 -7.42 -8.23 -4.83
C LEU A 8 -8.89 -8.43 -5.22
N ALA A 9 -9.38 -9.68 -5.17
CA ALA A 9 -10.77 -9.98 -5.48
C ALA A 9 -11.75 -9.25 -4.55
N ALA A 10 -11.44 -9.17 -3.25
CA ALA A 10 -12.23 -8.43 -2.28
C ALA A 10 -12.23 -6.93 -2.58
N ALA A 11 -11.07 -6.35 -2.87
CA ALA A 11 -10.96 -4.93 -3.23
C ALA A 11 -11.75 -4.60 -4.49
N VAL A 12 -11.62 -5.41 -5.55
CA VAL A 12 -12.40 -5.23 -6.79
C VAL A 12 -13.89 -5.30 -6.51
N LYS A 13 -14.34 -6.28 -5.72
CA LYS A 13 -15.75 -6.42 -5.32
C LYS A 13 -16.27 -5.17 -4.59
N VAL A 14 -15.48 -4.64 -3.66
CA VAL A 14 -15.85 -3.43 -2.89
C VAL A 14 -15.92 -2.21 -3.82
N LEU A 15 -14.92 -2.00 -4.66
CA LEU A 15 -14.86 -0.88 -5.59
C LEU A 15 -16.02 -0.92 -6.61
N THR A 16 -16.30 -2.07 -7.19
CA THR A 16 -17.39 -2.22 -8.15
C THR A 16 -18.76 -2.05 -7.51
N ALA A 17 -18.95 -2.49 -6.26
CA ALA A 17 -20.18 -2.25 -5.51
C ALA A 17 -20.44 -0.76 -5.24
N LYS A 18 -19.38 0.06 -5.19
CA LYS A 18 -19.46 1.53 -5.09
C LYS A 18 -19.50 2.23 -6.46
N GLY A 19 -19.70 1.49 -7.55
CA GLY A 19 -19.85 2.04 -8.90
C GLY A 19 -18.56 2.38 -9.62
N CYS A 20 -17.40 1.94 -9.12
CA CYS A 20 -16.13 2.12 -9.82
C CYS A 20 -16.01 1.14 -11.00
N ALA A 21 -15.59 1.63 -12.16
CA ALA A 21 -15.06 0.79 -13.22
C ALA A 21 -13.61 0.42 -12.89
N VAL A 22 -13.35 -0.86 -12.67
CA VAL A 22 -12.02 -1.34 -12.27
C VAL A 22 -11.37 -2.08 -13.44
N ASP A 23 -10.15 -1.69 -13.76
CA ASP A 23 -9.32 -2.31 -14.78
C ASP A 23 -7.97 -2.71 -14.21
N PHE A 24 -7.34 -3.70 -14.83
CA PHE A 24 -6.02 -4.20 -14.48
C PHE A 24 -5.14 -4.25 -15.74
N PRO A 25 -4.35 -3.21 -16.04
CA PRO A 25 -3.55 -3.17 -17.25
C PRO A 25 -2.55 -4.33 -17.30
N MET A 26 -2.71 -5.24 -18.26
CA MET A 26 -1.86 -6.43 -18.39
C MET A 26 -0.38 -6.10 -18.66
N GLY A 27 -0.09 -4.88 -19.13
CA GLY A 27 1.28 -4.40 -19.34
C GLY A 27 1.99 -3.91 -18.09
N GLN A 28 1.29 -3.79 -16.96
CA GLN A 28 1.92 -3.36 -15.70
C GLN A 28 2.89 -4.41 -15.16
N SER A 29 3.84 -3.95 -14.37
CA SER A 29 4.83 -4.79 -13.70
C SER A 29 4.95 -4.43 -12.21
N CYS A 30 5.90 -5.06 -11.51
CA CYS A 30 6.28 -4.65 -10.16
C CYS A 30 6.51 -3.13 -10.09
N CYS A 31 6.24 -2.50 -8.95
CA CYS A 31 6.50 -1.07 -8.77
C CYS A 31 8.00 -0.68 -8.90
N GLY A 32 8.90 -1.63 -8.79
CA GLY A 32 10.35 -1.40 -8.95
C GLY A 32 11.10 -1.12 -7.63
N LEU A 33 10.42 -1.05 -6.49
CA LEU A 33 11.09 -0.81 -5.20
C LEU A 33 12.19 -1.84 -4.90
N PRO A 34 11.99 -3.17 -5.06
CA PRO A 34 13.04 -4.15 -4.79
C PRO A 34 14.31 -3.94 -5.60
N VAL A 35 14.19 -3.71 -6.90
CA VAL A 35 15.35 -3.46 -7.78
C VAL A 35 16.06 -2.15 -7.44
N GLN A 36 15.32 -1.11 -7.06
CA GLN A 36 15.90 0.14 -6.60
C GLN A 36 16.69 -0.06 -5.30
N MET A 37 16.16 -0.83 -4.35
CA MET A 37 16.81 -1.13 -3.07
C MET A 37 18.08 -1.98 -3.23
N MET A 38 18.20 -2.74 -4.32
CA MET A 38 19.40 -3.47 -4.68
C MET A 38 20.45 -2.59 -5.36
N GLY A 39 20.13 -1.32 -5.67
CA GLY A 39 21.02 -0.41 -6.38
C GLY A 39 20.99 -0.53 -7.90
N GLU A 40 20.10 -1.37 -8.44
CA GLU A 40 19.96 -1.65 -9.88
C GLU A 40 19.22 -0.50 -10.59
N ARG A 41 19.94 0.60 -10.78
CA ARG A 41 19.37 1.85 -11.29
C ARG A 41 18.70 1.70 -12.65
N LYS A 42 19.39 1.08 -13.62
CA LYS A 42 18.87 0.94 -14.97
C LYS A 42 17.59 0.10 -15.01
N ALA A 43 17.58 -1.02 -14.28
CA ALA A 43 16.38 -1.86 -14.16
C ALA A 43 15.23 -1.11 -13.49
N SER A 44 15.52 -0.28 -12.47
CA SER A 44 14.51 0.56 -11.81
C SER A 44 13.91 1.60 -12.78
N GLU A 45 14.73 2.25 -13.61
CA GLU A 45 14.29 3.19 -14.65
C GLU A 45 13.41 2.49 -15.70
N ASP A 46 13.80 1.29 -16.16
CA ASP A 46 13.06 0.53 -17.17
C ASP A 46 11.70 0.06 -16.65
N VAL A 47 11.63 -0.43 -15.40
CA VAL A 47 10.39 -0.80 -14.73
C VAL A 47 9.46 0.41 -14.59
N ALA A 48 9.99 1.56 -14.19
CA ALA A 48 9.19 2.78 -14.05
C ALA A 48 8.61 3.24 -15.39
N LYS A 49 9.40 3.22 -16.47
CA LYS A 49 8.94 3.55 -17.83
C LYS A 49 7.86 2.59 -18.31
N ASN A 50 8.04 1.29 -18.06
CA ASN A 50 7.05 0.29 -18.41
C ASN A 50 5.71 0.57 -17.76
N ASN A 51 5.70 0.85 -16.44
CA ASN A 51 4.48 1.17 -15.72
C ASN A 51 3.84 2.48 -16.20
N LEU A 52 4.63 3.54 -16.44
CA LEU A 52 4.10 4.77 -17.04
C LEU A 52 3.41 4.50 -18.39
N ASN A 53 3.93 3.60 -19.20
CA ASN A 53 3.33 3.25 -20.49
C ASN A 53 2.07 2.41 -20.32
N ALA A 54 2.07 1.45 -19.38
CA ALA A 54 0.93 0.59 -19.11
C ALA A 54 -0.32 1.37 -18.67
N PHE A 55 -0.13 2.43 -17.89
CA PHE A 55 -1.23 3.24 -17.34
C PHE A 55 -1.60 4.48 -18.17
N ASP A 56 -0.81 4.84 -19.18
CA ASP A 56 -1.00 6.08 -19.93
C ASP A 56 -2.18 6.06 -20.90
N SER A 57 -2.37 4.94 -21.56
CA SER A 57 -3.33 4.81 -22.68
C SER A 57 -4.80 4.73 -22.26
N ALA A 58 -5.09 4.47 -20.99
CA ALA A 58 -6.44 4.13 -20.51
C ALA A 58 -7.19 5.29 -19.82
N GLY A 59 -6.54 6.42 -19.59
CA GLY A 59 -7.21 7.61 -19.01
C GLY A 59 -7.80 7.39 -17.62
N TYR A 60 -7.14 6.59 -16.78
CA TYR A 60 -7.61 6.31 -15.42
C TYR A 60 -7.73 7.56 -14.56
N ASP A 61 -8.78 7.65 -13.76
CA ASP A 61 -8.94 8.73 -12.77
C ASP A 61 -8.00 8.49 -11.58
N TYR A 62 -7.87 7.25 -11.13
CA TYR A 62 -7.04 6.84 -10.02
C TYR A 62 -6.25 5.56 -10.33
N ILE A 63 -5.09 5.42 -9.70
CA ILE A 63 -4.27 4.21 -9.69
C ILE A 63 -4.20 3.75 -8.24
N ILE A 64 -4.95 2.70 -7.91
CA ILE A 64 -5.12 2.21 -6.54
C ILE A 64 -4.20 1.03 -6.29
N THR A 65 -3.52 1.03 -5.16
CA THR A 65 -2.70 -0.10 -4.72
C THR A 65 -3.13 -0.59 -3.34
N LEU A 66 -3.06 -1.91 -3.14
CA LEU A 66 -3.30 -2.57 -1.85
C LEU A 66 -1.99 -2.70 -1.04
N CYS A 67 -0.88 -2.24 -1.59
CA CYS A 67 0.44 -2.36 -0.98
C CYS A 67 1.00 -0.97 -0.67
N ALA A 68 1.16 -0.66 0.60
CA ALA A 68 1.71 0.61 1.07
C ALA A 68 3.08 0.95 0.49
N SER A 69 3.96 -0.05 0.34
CA SER A 69 5.29 0.13 -0.25
C SER A 69 5.21 0.48 -1.73
N CYS A 70 4.27 -0.14 -2.46
CA CYS A 70 4.02 0.19 -3.86
C CYS A 70 3.45 1.61 -3.99
N ALA A 71 2.44 1.98 -3.19
CA ALA A 71 1.87 3.33 -3.20
C ALA A 71 2.94 4.40 -3.01
N SER A 72 3.73 4.27 -1.95
CA SER A 72 4.80 5.21 -1.64
C SER A 72 5.86 5.27 -2.75
N HIS A 73 6.27 4.12 -3.31
CA HIS A 73 7.27 4.06 -4.36
C HIS A 73 6.77 4.68 -5.68
N LEU A 74 5.59 4.29 -6.14
CA LEU A 74 4.99 4.83 -7.37
C LEU A 74 4.78 6.35 -7.27
N LYS A 75 4.31 6.85 -6.12
CA LYS A 75 3.99 8.26 -5.93
C LYS A 75 5.22 9.14 -5.72
N HIS A 76 6.16 8.72 -4.89
CA HIS A 76 7.24 9.58 -4.41
C HIS A 76 8.63 9.25 -4.98
N ALA A 77 8.86 8.00 -5.42
CA ALA A 77 10.16 7.63 -5.96
C ALA A 77 10.28 7.82 -7.48
N TYR A 78 9.21 7.63 -8.24
CA TYR A 78 9.25 7.75 -9.72
C TYR A 78 9.80 9.09 -10.22
N PRO A 79 9.48 10.26 -9.63
CA PRO A 79 10.09 11.52 -10.03
C PRO A 79 11.62 11.54 -9.87
N ARG A 80 12.14 10.85 -8.86
CA ARG A 80 13.59 10.74 -8.62
C ARG A 80 14.24 9.68 -9.51
N VAL A 81 13.57 8.55 -9.70
CA VAL A 81 14.04 7.46 -10.57
C VAL A 81 14.20 7.95 -12.01
N LEU A 82 13.24 8.72 -12.49
CA LEU A 82 13.20 9.20 -13.87
C LEU A 82 13.73 10.63 -14.07
N ARG A 83 14.42 11.19 -13.08
CA ARG A 83 14.91 12.58 -13.13
C ARG A 83 15.80 12.93 -14.32
N ASN A 84 16.47 11.92 -14.93
CA ASN A 84 17.34 12.11 -16.09
C ASN A 84 16.59 12.04 -17.43
N TYR A 85 15.26 11.93 -17.42
CA TYR A 85 14.39 11.86 -18.58
C TYR A 85 13.40 13.03 -18.55
N PRO A 86 13.85 14.26 -18.89
CA PRO A 86 13.02 15.46 -18.79
C PRO A 86 11.78 15.43 -19.70
N ASP A 87 11.86 14.69 -20.80
CA ASP A 87 10.75 14.41 -21.71
C ASP A 87 9.60 13.63 -21.04
N LEU A 88 9.88 12.87 -19.99
CA LEU A 88 8.88 12.12 -19.22
C LEU A 88 8.31 12.91 -18.02
N ALA A 89 8.82 14.09 -17.71
CA ALA A 89 8.46 14.80 -16.48
C ALA A 89 6.94 15.05 -16.33
N ALA A 90 6.28 15.51 -17.39
CA ALA A 90 4.84 15.75 -17.38
C ALA A 90 4.04 14.44 -17.16
N LYS A 91 4.46 13.36 -17.83
CA LYS A 91 3.85 12.04 -17.72
C LYS A 91 4.01 11.46 -16.31
N VAL A 92 5.20 11.58 -15.73
CA VAL A 92 5.48 11.19 -14.34
C VAL A 92 4.60 11.96 -13.37
N GLN A 93 4.46 13.27 -13.55
CA GLN A 93 3.62 14.10 -12.70
C GLN A 93 2.15 13.65 -12.77
N GLN A 94 1.60 13.46 -13.96
CA GLN A 94 0.22 13.00 -14.16
C GLN A 94 -0.01 11.62 -13.51
N PHE A 95 0.93 10.70 -13.73
CA PHE A 95 0.86 9.37 -13.12
C PHE A 95 0.85 9.43 -11.59
N THR A 96 1.82 10.13 -11.00
CA THR A 96 1.99 10.17 -9.54
C THR A 96 0.82 10.86 -8.82
N GLN A 97 0.16 11.83 -9.46
CA GLN A 97 -1.05 12.47 -8.92
C GLN A 97 -2.22 11.50 -8.79
N LYS A 98 -2.32 10.51 -9.69
CA LYS A 98 -3.39 9.49 -9.68
C LYS A 98 -3.16 8.37 -8.67
N VAL A 99 -1.91 8.17 -8.22
CA VAL A 99 -1.57 7.07 -7.30
C VAL A 99 -2.11 7.34 -5.90
N THR A 100 -2.87 6.39 -5.40
CA THR A 100 -3.39 6.39 -4.04
C THR A 100 -3.39 4.98 -3.44
N ASP A 101 -3.45 4.92 -2.13
CA ASP A 101 -3.69 3.71 -1.37
C ASP A 101 -5.20 3.42 -1.27
N PHE A 102 -5.55 2.15 -1.14
CA PHE A 102 -6.94 1.70 -1.05
C PHE A 102 -7.71 2.33 0.12
N SER A 103 -7.10 2.40 1.30
CA SER A 103 -7.78 2.92 2.50
C SER A 103 -8.09 4.40 2.37
N SER A 104 -7.14 5.17 1.86
CA SER A 104 -7.33 6.60 1.57
C SER A 104 -8.39 6.82 0.49
N PHE A 105 -8.37 6.03 -0.58
CA PHE A 105 -9.38 6.11 -1.64
C PHE A 105 -10.78 5.77 -1.11
N ALA A 106 -10.92 4.67 -0.37
CA ALA A 106 -12.17 4.25 0.21
C ALA A 106 -12.75 5.31 1.14
N ARG A 107 -11.94 5.87 2.04
CA ARG A 107 -12.39 6.85 3.02
C ARG A 107 -12.66 8.22 2.42
N ASN A 108 -11.73 8.75 1.63
CA ASN A 108 -11.72 10.15 1.22
C ASN A 108 -12.40 10.40 -0.13
N VAL A 109 -12.46 9.38 -1.01
CA VAL A 109 -13.08 9.51 -2.34
C VAL A 109 -14.43 8.81 -2.39
N LEU A 110 -14.52 7.55 -1.93
CA LEU A 110 -15.78 6.80 -1.93
C LEU A 110 -16.68 7.13 -0.73
N GLY A 111 -16.15 7.83 0.27
CA GLY A 111 -16.93 8.30 1.42
C GLY A 111 -17.50 7.18 2.29
N PHE A 112 -16.78 6.06 2.43
CA PHE A 112 -17.22 4.97 3.31
C PHE A 112 -17.50 5.46 4.72
N SER A 113 -18.66 5.04 5.26
CA SER A 113 -19.21 5.40 6.55
C SER A 113 -19.69 4.16 7.29
N GLU A 114 -20.06 4.28 8.57
CA GLU A 114 -20.56 3.16 9.38
C GLU A 114 -21.71 2.39 8.72
N GLY A 115 -22.60 3.08 8.00
CA GLY A 115 -23.73 2.48 7.30
C GLY A 115 -23.37 1.54 6.14
N ASP A 116 -22.11 1.57 5.69
CA ASP A 116 -21.62 0.69 4.63
C ASP A 116 -21.11 -0.67 5.14
N PHE A 117 -21.04 -0.85 6.45
CA PHE A 117 -20.45 -2.03 7.09
C PHE A 117 -21.46 -2.79 7.95
N ASN A 118 -21.37 -4.12 7.90
CA ASN A 118 -21.93 -4.97 8.92
C ASN A 118 -20.84 -5.23 9.97
N LYS A 119 -20.75 -4.34 10.98
CA LYS A 119 -19.69 -4.42 11.99
C LYS A 119 -19.66 -5.77 12.67
N SER A 120 -18.54 -6.47 12.59
CA SER A 120 -18.34 -7.72 13.30
C SER A 120 -17.97 -7.46 14.77
N GLY A 121 -18.30 -8.42 15.66
CA GLY A 121 -17.86 -8.38 17.05
C GLY A 121 -16.40 -8.81 17.27
N GLU A 122 -15.69 -9.17 16.19
CA GLU A 122 -14.32 -9.67 16.23
C GLU A 122 -13.34 -8.57 16.66
N GLY A 123 -12.42 -8.93 17.57
CA GLY A 123 -11.33 -8.04 17.97
C GLY A 123 -10.25 -8.01 16.90
N VAL A 124 -9.98 -6.86 16.31
CA VAL A 124 -9.03 -6.68 15.24
C VAL A 124 -7.96 -5.68 15.66
N CYS A 125 -6.68 -6.04 15.54
CA CYS A 125 -5.57 -5.09 15.61
C CYS A 125 -4.97 -4.85 14.22
N TYR A 126 -4.19 -3.78 14.10
CA TYR A 126 -3.69 -3.31 12.82
C TYR A 126 -2.17 -3.25 12.80
N HIS A 127 -1.56 -3.77 11.74
CA HIS A 127 -0.17 -3.50 11.41
C HIS A 127 -0.07 -2.21 10.61
N ALA A 128 0.27 -1.09 11.25
CA ALA A 128 0.49 0.18 10.54
C ALA A 128 1.80 0.14 9.73
N PRO A 129 1.75 0.03 8.37
CA PRO A 129 2.96 -0.08 7.55
C PRO A 129 3.72 1.24 7.52
N CYS A 130 5.06 1.18 7.70
CA CYS A 130 5.92 2.38 7.66
C CYS A 130 5.74 3.20 6.38
N HIS A 131 5.62 2.54 5.23
CA HIS A 131 5.44 3.20 3.94
C HIS A 131 4.07 3.88 3.81
N LEU A 132 3.03 3.41 4.52
CA LEU A 132 1.75 4.09 4.55
C LEU A 132 1.80 5.30 5.49
N CYS A 133 2.16 5.07 6.76
CA CYS A 133 2.16 6.12 7.78
C CYS A 133 3.19 7.22 7.48
N ARG A 134 4.46 6.85 7.24
CA ARG A 134 5.55 7.81 7.04
C ARG A 134 5.80 8.16 5.59
N GLY A 135 5.59 7.21 4.68
CA GLY A 135 5.79 7.42 3.25
C GLY A 135 4.67 8.18 2.58
N MET A 136 3.42 7.86 2.91
CA MET A 136 2.23 8.45 2.30
C MET A 136 1.51 9.46 3.20
N GLY A 137 1.82 9.51 4.50
CA GLY A 137 1.12 10.33 5.48
C GLY A 137 -0.30 9.84 5.78
N ILE A 138 -0.61 8.58 5.47
CA ILE A 138 -1.93 7.97 5.66
C ILE A 138 -1.91 7.20 6.98
N THR A 139 -2.66 7.67 7.97
CA THR A 139 -2.66 7.10 9.32
C THR A 139 -4.06 6.77 9.81
N GLU A 140 -4.99 7.68 9.65
CA GLU A 140 -6.33 7.58 10.23
C GLU A 140 -7.30 6.75 9.39
N GLU A 141 -7.14 6.78 8.07
CA GLU A 141 -8.07 6.15 7.14
C GLU A 141 -8.18 4.62 7.32
N PRO A 142 -7.07 3.85 7.41
CA PRO A 142 -7.19 2.41 7.64
C PRO A 142 -7.78 2.11 9.02
N ARG A 143 -7.42 2.87 10.07
CA ARG A 143 -7.97 2.68 11.42
C ARG A 143 -9.47 2.93 11.46
N ALA A 144 -9.91 4.01 10.83
CA ALA A 144 -11.34 4.33 10.74
C ALA A 144 -12.14 3.25 10.00
N LEU A 145 -11.60 2.71 8.89
CA LEU A 145 -12.25 1.63 8.16
C LEU A 145 -12.34 0.34 8.99
N ILE A 146 -11.28 0.00 9.72
CA ILE A 146 -11.27 -1.17 10.60
C ILE A 146 -12.29 -0.99 11.74
N ASP A 147 -12.33 0.19 12.36
CA ASP A 147 -13.27 0.44 13.47
C ASP A 147 -14.73 0.43 13.02
N MET A 148 -15.02 0.83 11.77
CA MET A 148 -16.35 0.68 11.18
C MET A 148 -16.72 -0.79 10.92
N ALA A 149 -15.73 -1.62 10.56
CA ALA A 149 -15.95 -3.00 10.15
C ALA A 149 -15.88 -4.02 11.31
N ALA A 150 -15.14 -3.72 12.38
CA ALA A 150 -14.84 -4.64 13.47
C ALA A 150 -14.61 -3.91 14.79
N ASN A 151 -14.31 -4.66 15.86
CA ASN A 151 -13.92 -4.09 17.15
C ASN A 151 -12.41 -3.81 17.13
N TYR A 152 -12.03 -2.60 16.70
CA TYR A 152 -10.63 -2.19 16.59
C TYR A 152 -9.97 -2.09 17.97
N LYS A 153 -8.82 -2.75 18.11
CA LYS A 153 -7.98 -2.74 19.30
C LYS A 153 -6.61 -2.17 18.94
N GLN A 154 -6.39 -0.91 19.24
CA GLN A 154 -5.13 -0.24 18.99
C GLN A 154 -4.00 -0.85 19.81
N ALA A 155 -2.91 -1.21 19.15
CA ALA A 155 -1.70 -1.68 19.82
C ALA A 155 -0.86 -0.51 20.34
N ASN A 156 -0.09 -0.76 21.41
CA ASN A 156 0.94 0.19 21.82
C ASN A 156 2.04 0.27 20.74
N GLU A 157 2.55 1.48 20.48
CA GLU A 157 3.55 1.71 19.43
C GLU A 157 3.19 1.02 18.08
N GLU A 158 1.94 1.13 17.67
CA GLU A 158 1.39 0.44 16.50
C GLU A 158 2.13 0.76 15.18
N ASP A 159 2.77 1.91 15.09
CA ASP A 159 3.53 2.40 13.94
C ASP A 159 5.03 2.05 13.98
N VAL A 160 5.51 1.29 14.99
CA VAL A 160 6.91 0.86 14.99
C VAL A 160 7.19 -0.08 13.81
N CYS A 161 8.44 -0.07 13.39
CA CYS A 161 8.90 -0.93 12.29
C CYS A 161 8.70 -2.42 12.64
N CYS A 162 8.30 -3.21 11.63
CA CYS A 162 8.20 -4.67 11.77
C CYS A 162 9.52 -5.41 11.49
N GLY A 163 10.59 -4.69 11.15
CA GLY A 163 11.89 -5.30 10.85
C GLY A 163 12.04 -5.92 9.45
N PHE A 164 10.96 -6.00 8.66
CA PHE A 164 11.02 -6.69 7.36
C PHE A 164 12.01 -6.04 6.38
N GLY A 165 11.82 -4.76 6.03
CA GLY A 165 12.73 -3.98 5.18
C GLY A 165 13.12 -4.64 3.84
N GLY A 166 12.31 -5.56 3.31
CA GLY A 166 12.59 -6.30 2.08
C GLY A 166 13.88 -7.13 2.20
N SER A 167 14.92 -6.80 1.42
CA SER A 167 16.21 -7.49 1.47
C SER A 167 16.94 -7.39 2.81
N TYR A 168 16.55 -6.45 3.68
CA TYR A 168 17.14 -6.28 5.00
C TYR A 168 16.93 -7.51 5.89
N SER A 169 15.71 -8.05 5.95
CA SER A 169 15.39 -9.23 6.75
C SER A 169 16.17 -10.48 6.32
N VAL A 170 16.54 -10.55 5.03
CA VAL A 170 17.36 -11.65 4.50
C VAL A 170 18.83 -11.46 4.83
N LYS A 171 19.34 -10.22 4.77
CA LYS A 171 20.75 -9.90 5.03
C LYS A 171 21.08 -9.82 6.50
N PHE A 172 20.15 -9.43 7.34
CA PHE A 172 20.32 -9.19 8.77
C PHE A 172 19.18 -9.85 9.59
N PRO A 173 19.00 -11.18 9.47
CA PRO A 173 17.84 -11.87 10.03
C PRO A 173 17.75 -11.75 11.56
N GLU A 174 18.88 -11.76 12.26
CA GLU A 174 18.91 -11.68 13.73
C GLU A 174 18.38 -10.33 14.23
N VAL A 175 18.79 -9.23 13.60
CA VAL A 175 18.31 -7.87 13.96
C VAL A 175 16.85 -7.70 13.55
N ALA A 176 16.49 -8.16 12.36
CA ALA A 176 15.12 -8.12 11.86
C ALA A 176 14.14 -8.85 12.78
N SER A 177 14.54 -10.03 13.29
CA SER A 177 13.74 -10.83 14.24
C SER A 177 13.53 -10.10 15.57
N GLN A 178 14.56 -9.47 16.13
CA GLN A 178 14.41 -8.70 17.37
C GLN A 178 13.45 -7.51 17.23
N VAL A 179 13.50 -6.82 16.08
CA VAL A 179 12.55 -5.74 15.78
C VAL A 179 11.14 -6.29 15.63
N LEU A 180 10.99 -7.45 14.99
CA LEU A 180 9.70 -8.10 14.82
C LEU A 180 9.11 -8.56 16.15
N GLU A 181 9.91 -9.17 17.05
CA GLU A 181 9.47 -9.61 18.37
C GLU A 181 8.83 -8.48 19.18
N LYS A 182 9.47 -7.30 19.20
CA LYS A 182 8.88 -6.13 19.86
C LYS A 182 7.50 -5.77 19.25
N LYS A 183 7.41 -5.81 17.93
CA LYS A 183 6.15 -5.53 17.22
C LYS A 183 5.07 -6.53 17.57
N LEU A 184 5.39 -7.82 17.54
CA LEU A 184 4.45 -8.91 17.85
C LEU A 184 3.98 -8.83 19.30
N THR A 185 4.88 -8.59 20.26
CA THR A 185 4.52 -8.41 21.68
C THR A 185 3.47 -7.31 21.87
N ASN A 186 3.63 -6.17 21.19
CA ASN A 186 2.68 -5.07 21.27
C ASN A 186 1.31 -5.42 20.64
N LEU A 187 1.31 -6.19 19.53
CA LEU A 187 0.09 -6.63 18.86
C LEU A 187 -0.63 -7.70 19.69
N GLU A 188 0.08 -8.69 20.21
CA GLU A 188 -0.47 -9.75 21.08
C GLU A 188 -1.07 -9.21 22.37
N ALA A 189 -0.47 -8.17 22.95
CA ALA A 189 -0.97 -7.50 24.15
C ALA A 189 -2.38 -6.88 23.97
N THR A 190 -2.83 -6.66 22.74
CA THR A 190 -4.19 -6.17 22.45
C THR A 190 -5.26 -7.22 22.75
N GLY A 191 -4.91 -8.52 22.77
CA GLY A 191 -5.86 -9.63 22.85
C GLY A 191 -6.84 -9.67 21.67
N ALA A 192 -6.45 -9.10 20.51
CA ALA A 192 -7.23 -9.24 19.28
C ALA A 192 -7.09 -10.66 18.71
N SER A 193 -8.14 -11.15 18.06
CA SER A 193 -8.14 -12.45 17.39
C SER A 193 -7.59 -12.38 15.96
N THR A 194 -7.62 -11.20 15.37
CA THR A 194 -7.21 -10.98 13.97
C THR A 194 -6.26 -9.78 13.87
N LEU A 195 -5.22 -9.94 13.05
CA LEU A 195 -4.29 -8.89 12.65
C LEU A 195 -4.54 -8.53 11.17
N VAL A 196 -4.69 -7.22 10.91
CA VAL A 196 -4.87 -6.66 9.57
C VAL A 196 -3.67 -5.79 9.19
#